data_2b2a24b99cf7887c03f56cfd6822a4cc
#
_entry.id   2b2a24b99cf7887c03f56cfd6822a4cc
#
_cell.length_a   1.000
_cell.length_b   1.000
_cell.length_c   1.000
_cell.angle_alpha   90.00
_cell.angle_beta   90.00
_cell.angle_gamma   90.00
#
_symmetry.space_group_name_H-M   'P 1'
#
loop_
_entity.id
_entity.type
_entity.pdbx_description
1 polymer ?
#
loop_
_entity_poly.entity_id
_entity_poly.type
_entity_poly.pdbx_seq_one_letter_code
_entity_poly.pdbx_strand_id
1 'polypeptide(L)'
;MQVSRRVFTAGALSAAASFRFASPAFGQGTPKFDGAIAAISAHAEQHLRYFGLPGMTLGLTTPSGFNTVLNFGFANRDSQARITPDTLFQIGSISKSMTANVIHQLAAEGRLRLTDRVSAILPTLHLPAAITVQHLLDHTAGLPDDAPLFPDGGLLAAYAPGAHWHYSNTGYHILGEIAAKVGGKPLDRLLTERIFAPLGMRRSRGAIIGPDRALYAQGYEMADMTAPFVRGVPLAPAAWVDVTFGAGCVASTADDMLRWMRSLADAAQGRGGLGLGPAQAKAFTSHFVATDSPALTYGNGFMHVGGEGKPFLHHTGGMVSFASSFHVDTQTGIGAFASSNITAFAEYRPRLLTMYAVGALAAAAAGRSVPPPPALAATLSNAADFVGRYRGPAGAFEVKAGSPLTIVANGQEAALQWSGDNFFRTLHPDFHAFTLQFEGKAPAINGASCGSNSYVREGSGATLPRTDRELEPFVGRYINDSPWWGMIRVVERAGKLWLGTETPTTRVAPNLWRIGDESWSPERMSFADYIGGRPQTLIFSGEKFVRHDI
;
A
#
# COMPACT_ATOMS: atom_id res chain seq x y z
N MET A 1 -49.06 -5.82 26.95
CA MET A 1 -47.88 -5.64 27.80
C MET A 1 -47.01 -4.58 27.13
N GLN A 2 -47.14 -3.34 27.62
CA GLN A 2 -46.43 -2.16 27.11
C GLN A 2 -44.99 -2.17 27.61
N VAL A 3 -44.01 -2.03 26.72
CA VAL A 3 -42.63 -1.73 27.12
C VAL A 3 -42.26 -0.34 26.59
N SER A 4 -41.98 0.51 27.54
CA SER A 4 -41.72 1.94 27.44
C SER A 4 -40.40 2.24 26.68
N ARG A 5 -40.47 3.19 25.75
CA ARG A 5 -39.32 3.86 25.11
C ARG A 5 -38.66 4.78 26.17
N ARG A 6 -37.41 4.52 26.52
CA ARG A 6 -36.52 5.51 27.16
C ARG A 6 -35.63 6.16 26.13
N VAL A 7 -35.84 7.45 25.94
CA VAL A 7 -34.99 8.35 25.20
C VAL A 7 -33.70 8.57 25.98
N PHE A 8 -32.56 8.19 25.43
CA PHE A 8 -31.25 8.63 25.94
C PHE A 8 -30.79 9.86 25.17
N THR A 9 -30.90 11.00 25.83
CA THR A 9 -30.18 12.21 25.42
C THR A 9 -28.75 12.10 25.95
N ALA A 10 -27.79 11.81 25.08
CA ALA A 10 -26.37 11.90 25.41
C ALA A 10 -25.88 13.32 25.13
N GLY A 11 -25.66 14.10 26.19
CA GLY A 11 -24.96 15.38 26.10
C GLY A 11 -23.48 15.14 25.76
N ALA A 12 -23.02 15.70 24.65
CA ALA A 12 -21.62 15.74 24.27
C ALA A 12 -20.87 16.74 25.17
N LEU A 13 -20.20 16.24 26.21
CA LEU A 13 -19.14 16.98 26.90
C LEU A 13 -17.83 16.69 26.17
N SER A 14 -17.37 17.62 25.35
CA SER A 14 -16.03 17.64 24.77
C SER A 14 -15.02 17.96 25.87
N ALA A 15 -14.50 16.93 26.54
CA ALA A 15 -13.31 17.04 27.35
C ALA A 15 -12.08 17.05 26.42
N ALA A 16 -11.53 18.23 26.15
CA ALA A 16 -10.21 18.38 25.57
C ALA A 16 -9.17 17.87 26.60
N ALA A 17 -8.90 16.57 26.57
CA ALA A 17 -7.80 15.99 27.31
C ALA A 17 -6.50 16.45 26.63
N SER A 18 -5.79 17.39 27.26
CA SER A 18 -4.42 17.75 26.91
C SER A 18 -3.51 16.55 27.19
N PHE A 19 -3.32 15.68 26.21
CA PHE A 19 -2.36 14.59 26.29
C PHE A 19 -0.96 15.18 26.27
N ARG A 20 -0.32 15.25 27.44
CA ARG A 20 1.12 15.41 27.53
C ARG A 20 1.76 14.10 27.10
N PHE A 21 2.28 14.06 25.88
CA PHE A 21 3.14 12.98 25.44
C PHE A 21 4.42 13.02 26.30
N ALA A 22 4.72 11.92 27.00
CA ALA A 22 6.02 11.78 27.62
C ALA A 22 7.08 11.83 26.51
N SER A 23 8.05 12.74 26.63
CA SER A 23 9.17 12.80 25.67
C SER A 23 9.83 11.44 25.62
N PRO A 24 10.16 10.92 24.42
CA PRO A 24 10.87 9.65 24.30
C PRO A 24 12.19 9.74 25.05
N ALA A 25 12.54 8.67 25.78
CA ALA A 25 13.85 8.57 26.41
C ALA A 25 14.91 8.53 25.29
N PHE A 26 15.62 9.64 25.09
CA PHE A 26 16.72 9.72 24.13
C PHE A 26 17.83 8.80 24.63
N GLY A 27 18.16 7.76 23.87
CA GLY A 27 19.46 7.11 23.95
C GLY A 27 20.52 8.18 23.73
N GLN A 28 21.72 8.05 24.33
CA GLN A 28 22.78 9.07 24.30
C GLN A 28 23.03 9.57 22.87
N GLY A 29 22.33 10.64 22.48
CA GLY A 29 22.44 11.29 21.18
C GLY A 29 23.81 11.97 21.08
N THR A 30 24.45 11.88 19.93
CA THR A 30 25.55 12.81 19.63
C THR A 30 24.90 14.18 19.39
N PRO A 31 25.32 15.27 20.05
CA PRO A 31 24.70 16.60 19.94
C PRO A 31 24.49 17.06 18.49
N LYS A 32 25.27 16.50 17.57
CA LYS A 32 25.20 16.76 16.13
C LYS A 32 23.83 16.45 15.50
N PHE A 33 23.07 15.45 16.00
CA PHE A 33 21.81 15.02 15.42
C PHE A 33 20.56 15.46 16.21
N ASP A 34 20.72 16.09 17.38
CA ASP A 34 19.60 16.43 18.25
C ASP A 34 18.52 17.29 17.55
N GLY A 35 18.94 18.29 16.78
CA GLY A 35 18.02 19.14 16.02
C GLY A 35 17.27 18.37 14.93
N ALA A 36 17.94 17.43 14.24
CA ALA A 36 17.29 16.59 13.24
C ALA A 36 16.30 15.62 13.89
N ILE A 37 16.67 14.99 15.02
CA ILE A 37 15.79 14.09 15.77
C ILE A 37 14.54 14.84 16.25
N ALA A 38 14.70 16.04 16.80
CA ALA A 38 13.58 16.85 17.26
C ALA A 38 12.61 17.20 16.11
N ALA A 39 13.14 17.61 14.95
CA ALA A 39 12.33 17.91 13.77
C ALA A 39 11.61 16.67 13.20
N ILE A 40 12.32 15.53 13.13
CA ILE A 40 11.74 14.26 12.67
C ILE A 40 10.66 13.76 13.64
N SER A 41 10.90 13.85 14.96
CA SER A 41 9.91 13.48 15.99
C SER A 41 8.65 14.32 15.90
N ALA A 42 8.81 15.64 15.78
CA ALA A 42 7.67 16.55 15.62
C ALA A 42 6.86 16.24 14.34
N HIS A 43 7.54 15.90 13.25
CA HIS A 43 6.88 15.50 12.00
C HIS A 43 6.16 14.15 12.13
N ALA A 44 6.77 13.16 12.80
CA ALA A 44 6.12 11.88 13.09
C ALA A 44 4.84 12.07 13.93
N GLU A 45 4.87 12.93 14.96
CA GLU A 45 3.69 13.28 15.73
C GLU A 45 2.61 14.00 14.89
N GLN A 46 3.01 14.84 13.93
CA GLN A 46 2.07 15.43 12.98
C GLN A 46 1.40 14.34 12.12
N HIS A 47 2.15 13.31 11.65
CA HIS A 47 1.57 12.16 10.95
C HIS A 47 0.54 11.44 11.82
N LEU A 48 0.85 11.14 13.09
CA LEU A 48 -0.09 10.48 13.97
C LEU A 48 -1.41 11.26 14.09
N ARG A 49 -1.32 12.56 14.34
CA ARG A 49 -2.52 13.42 14.48
C ARG A 49 -3.30 13.58 13.19
N TYR A 50 -2.59 13.83 12.08
CA TYR A 50 -3.23 14.13 10.79
C TYR A 50 -3.95 12.91 10.20
N PHE A 51 -3.34 11.72 10.29
CA PHE A 51 -3.90 10.48 9.75
C PHE A 51 -4.67 9.65 10.79
N GLY A 52 -4.71 10.06 12.05
CA GLY A 52 -5.37 9.31 13.13
C GLY A 52 -4.69 7.98 13.45
N LEU A 53 -3.36 7.88 13.30
CA LEU A 53 -2.64 6.63 13.45
C LEU A 53 -2.68 6.13 14.90
N PRO A 54 -2.90 4.81 15.13
CA PRO A 54 -2.87 4.24 16.48
C PRO A 54 -1.48 4.30 17.11
N GLY A 55 -0.45 3.96 16.34
CA GLY A 55 0.93 3.99 16.77
C GLY A 55 1.91 3.86 15.60
N MET A 56 3.17 4.17 15.86
CA MET A 56 4.25 4.12 14.88
C MET A 56 5.59 3.86 15.56
N THR A 57 6.43 3.04 14.92
CA THR A 57 7.86 2.91 15.22
C THR A 57 8.68 3.54 14.09
N LEU A 58 9.78 4.19 14.42
CA LEU A 58 10.68 4.86 13.49
C LEU A 58 12.12 4.53 13.86
N GLY A 59 12.88 3.94 12.93
CA GLY A 59 14.30 3.65 13.07
C GLY A 59 15.13 4.56 12.17
N LEU A 60 16.22 5.13 12.72
CA LEU A 60 17.13 6.05 12.03
C LEU A 60 18.57 5.53 12.17
N THR A 61 19.35 5.52 11.07
CA THR A 61 20.75 5.06 11.07
C THR A 61 21.63 5.93 10.21
N THR A 62 22.90 6.05 10.61
CA THR A 62 23.95 6.71 9.82
C THR A 62 25.22 5.86 9.77
N PRO A 63 26.10 6.03 8.77
CA PRO A 63 27.37 5.31 8.68
C PRO A 63 28.32 5.60 9.85
N SER A 64 28.17 6.74 10.52
CA SER A 64 29.00 7.09 11.69
C SER A 64 28.68 6.24 12.93
N GLY A 65 27.75 5.28 12.82
CA GLY A 65 27.32 4.43 13.93
C GLY A 65 26.18 4.99 14.76
N PHE A 66 25.68 6.19 14.44
CA PHE A 66 24.49 6.70 15.09
C PHE A 66 23.28 5.87 14.69
N ASN A 67 22.55 5.36 15.68
CA ASN A 67 21.31 4.63 15.53
C ASN A 67 20.33 5.08 16.61
N THR A 68 19.08 5.26 16.25
CA THR A 68 18.02 5.52 17.23
C THR A 68 16.70 4.94 16.78
N VAL A 69 15.88 4.54 17.74
CA VAL A 69 14.50 4.09 17.53
C VAL A 69 13.59 5.00 18.33
N LEU A 70 12.57 5.52 17.66
CA LEU A 70 11.55 6.39 18.23
C LEU A 70 10.20 5.69 18.10
N ASN A 71 9.42 5.65 19.18
CA ASN A 71 8.12 5.01 19.24
C ASN A 71 7.06 6.03 19.63
N PHE A 72 5.95 6.05 18.90
CA PHE A 72 4.85 7.00 19.06
C PHE A 72 3.51 6.27 19.21
N GLY A 73 2.62 6.76 20.05
CA GLY A 73 1.28 6.19 20.23
C GLY A 73 1.30 4.83 20.93
N PHE A 74 0.47 3.90 20.47
CA PHE A 74 0.16 2.65 21.13
C PHE A 74 0.41 1.43 20.25
N ALA A 75 0.97 0.37 20.82
CA ALA A 75 0.93 -0.97 20.24
C ALA A 75 -0.50 -1.53 20.28
N ASN A 76 -1.26 -1.21 21.31
CA ASN A 76 -2.68 -1.56 21.42
C ASN A 76 -3.43 -0.42 22.12
N ARG A 77 -4.40 0.20 21.42
CA ARG A 77 -5.19 1.34 21.91
C ARG A 77 -6.15 0.93 23.03
N ASP A 78 -6.72 -0.26 22.95
CA ASP A 78 -7.76 -0.72 23.87
C ASP A 78 -7.18 -0.99 25.27
N SER A 79 -6.01 -1.65 25.31
CA SER A 79 -5.25 -1.89 26.54
C SER A 79 -4.31 -0.74 26.92
N GLN A 80 -4.17 0.30 26.06
CA GLN A 80 -3.20 1.39 26.19
C GLN A 80 -1.74 0.92 26.25
N ALA A 81 -1.44 -0.28 25.76
CA ALA A 81 -0.08 -0.81 25.71
C ALA A 81 0.78 0.04 24.75
N ARG A 82 1.95 0.48 25.24
CA ARG A 82 2.89 1.26 24.43
C ARG A 82 3.72 0.37 23.52
N ILE A 83 4.18 0.93 22.40
CA ILE A 83 5.18 0.29 21.55
C ILE A 83 6.50 0.20 22.32
N THR A 84 7.10 -0.98 22.29
CA THR A 84 8.40 -1.27 22.90
C THR A 84 9.43 -1.58 21.80
N PRO A 85 10.73 -1.61 22.10
CA PRO A 85 11.75 -2.02 21.14
C PRO A 85 11.55 -3.45 20.59
N ASP A 86 10.81 -4.29 21.31
CA ASP A 86 10.55 -5.68 20.95
C ASP A 86 9.23 -5.86 20.18
N THR A 87 8.42 -4.82 20.05
CA THR A 87 7.13 -4.88 19.36
C THR A 87 7.34 -5.13 17.87
N LEU A 88 6.76 -6.21 17.35
CA LEU A 88 6.81 -6.55 15.93
C LEU A 88 5.77 -5.78 15.12
N PHE A 89 6.18 -5.40 13.92
CA PHE A 89 5.32 -4.84 12.87
C PHE A 89 5.44 -5.70 11.61
N GLN A 90 4.32 -5.97 10.95
CA GLN A 90 4.31 -6.59 9.63
C GLN A 90 4.83 -5.57 8.62
N ILE A 91 5.94 -5.89 7.92
CA ILE A 91 6.58 -4.91 7.04
C ILE A 91 6.12 -4.99 5.58
N GLY A 92 5.22 -5.93 5.27
CA GLY A 92 4.60 -6.08 3.96
C GLY A 92 5.61 -6.25 2.84
N SER A 93 5.39 -5.57 1.73
CA SER A 93 6.20 -5.69 0.52
C SER A 93 7.67 -5.32 0.67
N ILE A 94 8.10 -4.75 1.79
CA ILE A 94 9.53 -4.64 2.11
C ILE A 94 10.19 -6.03 2.16
N SER A 95 9.42 -7.07 2.48
CA SER A 95 9.84 -8.49 2.44
C SER A 95 10.39 -8.90 1.08
N LYS A 96 9.92 -8.31 -0.01
CA LYS A 96 10.36 -8.62 -1.38
C LYS A 96 11.86 -8.48 -1.55
N SER A 97 12.46 -7.45 -0.96
CA SER A 97 13.92 -7.24 -1.01
C SER A 97 14.69 -8.36 -0.31
N MET A 98 14.12 -8.93 0.75
CA MET A 98 14.73 -10.05 1.48
C MET A 98 14.54 -11.37 0.73
N THR A 99 13.36 -11.62 0.16
CA THR A 99 13.12 -12.77 -0.73
C THR A 99 14.05 -12.73 -1.94
N ALA A 100 14.18 -11.57 -2.60
CA ALA A 100 15.12 -11.38 -3.71
C ALA A 100 16.57 -11.64 -3.28
N ASN A 101 16.97 -11.19 -2.08
CA ASN A 101 18.30 -11.45 -1.57
C ASN A 101 18.57 -12.95 -1.38
N VAL A 102 17.62 -13.73 -0.89
CA VAL A 102 17.75 -15.19 -0.81
C VAL A 102 17.96 -15.81 -2.20
N ILE A 103 17.21 -15.37 -3.22
CA ILE A 103 17.38 -15.83 -4.61
C ILE A 103 18.78 -15.49 -5.12
N HIS A 104 19.29 -14.29 -4.88
CA HIS A 104 20.63 -13.88 -5.29
C HIS A 104 21.74 -14.66 -4.56
N GLN A 105 21.56 -15.00 -3.29
CA GLN A 105 22.50 -15.85 -2.56
C GLN A 105 22.54 -17.25 -3.17
N LEU A 106 21.37 -17.85 -3.49
CA LEU A 106 21.29 -19.15 -4.15
C LEU A 106 21.92 -19.12 -5.56
N ALA A 107 21.78 -18.00 -6.27
CA ALA A 107 22.44 -17.80 -7.55
C ALA A 107 23.98 -17.67 -7.41
N ALA A 108 24.45 -16.96 -6.40
CA ALA A 108 25.89 -16.84 -6.09
C ALA A 108 26.52 -18.18 -5.70
N GLU A 109 25.75 -19.09 -5.10
CA GLU A 109 26.14 -20.48 -4.80
C GLU A 109 26.10 -21.39 -6.04
N GLY A 110 25.67 -20.90 -7.20
CA GLY A 110 25.53 -21.68 -8.44
C GLY A 110 24.35 -22.68 -8.43
N ARG A 111 23.41 -22.55 -7.50
CA ARG A 111 22.26 -23.44 -7.35
C ARG A 111 21.11 -23.11 -8.32
N LEU A 112 21.08 -21.89 -8.85
CA LEU A 112 20.21 -21.45 -9.94
C LEU A 112 20.91 -20.31 -10.71
N ARG A 113 20.37 -19.97 -11.88
CA ARG A 113 20.71 -18.75 -12.62
C ARG A 113 19.47 -17.85 -12.71
N LEU A 114 19.64 -16.54 -12.66
CA LEU A 114 18.51 -15.61 -12.79
C LEU A 114 17.83 -15.72 -14.16
N THR A 115 18.55 -16.25 -15.18
CA THR A 115 18.04 -16.54 -16.52
C THR A 115 17.35 -17.91 -16.63
N ASP A 116 17.33 -18.71 -15.57
CA ASP A 116 16.64 -20.00 -15.60
C ASP A 116 15.13 -19.80 -15.74
N ARG A 117 14.49 -20.67 -16.52
CA ARG A 117 13.05 -20.64 -16.76
C ARG A 117 12.31 -21.12 -15.52
N VAL A 118 11.31 -20.36 -15.09
CA VAL A 118 10.50 -20.71 -13.93
C VAL A 118 9.82 -22.08 -14.12
N SER A 119 9.31 -22.36 -15.31
CA SER A 119 8.68 -23.64 -15.65
C SER A 119 9.62 -24.86 -15.54
N ALA A 120 10.93 -24.67 -15.64
CA ALA A 120 11.90 -25.74 -15.40
C ALA A 120 12.12 -26.03 -13.91
N ILE A 121 11.98 -25.01 -13.06
CA ILE A 121 12.13 -25.13 -11.60
C ILE A 121 10.81 -25.59 -10.96
N LEU A 122 9.68 -24.98 -11.37
CA LEU A 122 8.33 -25.22 -10.85
C LEU A 122 7.36 -25.62 -11.99
N PRO A 123 7.48 -26.84 -12.56
CA PRO A 123 6.68 -27.25 -13.71
C PRO A 123 5.18 -27.34 -13.44
N THR A 124 4.78 -27.47 -12.18
CA THR A 124 3.36 -27.56 -11.77
C THR A 124 2.59 -26.24 -11.88
N LEU A 125 3.27 -25.11 -12.01
CA LEU A 125 2.60 -23.80 -12.13
C LEU A 125 2.06 -23.49 -13.52
N HIS A 126 2.36 -24.32 -14.53
CA HIS A 126 1.91 -24.14 -15.92
C HIS A 126 2.14 -22.73 -16.50
N LEU A 127 3.27 -22.12 -16.16
CA LEU A 127 3.64 -20.78 -16.64
C LEU A 127 4.19 -20.82 -18.07
N PRO A 128 4.04 -19.72 -18.83
CA PRO A 128 4.72 -19.57 -20.12
C PRO A 128 6.21 -19.83 -20.00
N ALA A 129 6.76 -20.67 -20.91
CA ALA A 129 8.14 -21.14 -20.86
C ALA A 129 9.19 -20.01 -20.96
N ALA A 130 8.82 -18.82 -21.44
CA ALA A 130 9.72 -17.68 -21.58
C ALA A 130 9.97 -16.92 -20.27
N ILE A 131 9.13 -17.13 -19.22
CA ILE A 131 9.29 -16.44 -17.94
C ILE A 131 10.53 -16.97 -17.23
N THR A 132 11.45 -16.07 -16.86
CA THR A 132 12.65 -16.36 -16.09
C THR A 132 12.54 -15.86 -14.65
N VAL A 133 13.44 -16.31 -13.78
CA VAL A 133 13.57 -15.81 -12.40
C VAL A 133 13.77 -14.28 -12.38
N GLN A 134 14.59 -13.74 -13.31
CA GLN A 134 14.82 -12.29 -13.40
C GLN A 134 13.54 -11.52 -13.73
N HIS A 135 12.69 -12.02 -14.63
CA HIS A 135 11.42 -11.36 -14.94
C HIS A 135 10.50 -11.23 -13.72
N LEU A 136 10.53 -12.21 -12.79
CA LEU A 136 9.78 -12.14 -11.53
C LEU A 136 10.36 -11.08 -10.59
N LEU A 137 11.71 -11.03 -10.45
CA LEU A 137 12.42 -10.04 -9.63
C LEU A 137 12.14 -8.60 -10.08
N ASP A 138 11.96 -8.40 -11.39
CA ASP A 138 11.79 -7.10 -12.02
C ASP A 138 10.33 -6.69 -12.22
N HIS A 139 9.36 -7.56 -11.90
CA HIS A 139 7.94 -7.33 -12.22
C HIS A 139 7.63 -7.17 -13.72
N THR A 140 8.36 -7.89 -14.56
CA THR A 140 8.21 -7.85 -16.02
C THR A 140 7.71 -9.18 -16.62
N ALA A 141 7.19 -10.07 -15.78
CA ALA A 141 6.72 -11.39 -16.20
C ALA A 141 5.34 -11.38 -16.89
N GLY A 142 4.57 -10.29 -16.82
CA GLY A 142 3.21 -10.20 -17.35
C GLY A 142 2.14 -10.84 -16.48
N LEU A 143 2.46 -11.15 -15.23
CA LEU A 143 1.54 -11.75 -14.27
C LEU A 143 0.67 -10.70 -13.58
N PRO A 144 -0.58 -11.06 -13.17
CA PRO A 144 -1.41 -10.20 -12.34
C PRO A 144 -0.73 -9.82 -11.01
N ASP A 145 -1.22 -8.75 -10.37
CA ASP A 145 -0.73 -8.34 -9.06
C ASP A 145 -0.94 -9.45 -8.04
N ASP A 146 -2.19 -9.83 -7.78
CA ASP A 146 -2.51 -10.93 -6.89
C ASP A 146 -3.37 -11.96 -7.62
N ALA A 147 -2.86 -13.17 -7.76
CA ALA A 147 -3.60 -14.31 -8.29
C ALA A 147 -3.25 -15.57 -7.50
N PRO A 148 -4.18 -16.52 -7.36
CA PRO A 148 -3.87 -17.81 -6.78
C PRO A 148 -2.76 -18.50 -7.59
N LEU A 149 -1.79 -19.14 -6.91
CA LEU A 149 -0.68 -19.82 -7.60
C LEU A 149 -1.14 -21.03 -8.42
N PHE A 150 -2.27 -21.61 -8.04
CA PHE A 150 -2.85 -22.81 -8.68
C PHE A 150 -4.30 -22.54 -9.09
N PRO A 151 -4.56 -21.55 -9.98
CA PRO A 151 -5.90 -21.26 -10.46
C PRO A 151 -6.38 -22.35 -11.43
N ASP A 152 -7.69 -22.56 -11.48
CA ASP A 152 -8.31 -23.38 -12.51
C ASP A 152 -7.97 -22.79 -13.90
N GLY A 153 -7.22 -23.51 -14.73
CA GLY A 153 -6.82 -23.07 -16.07
C GLY A 153 -5.45 -22.40 -16.19
N GLY A 154 -4.67 -22.33 -15.13
CA GLY A 154 -3.30 -21.78 -15.12
C GLY A 154 -3.21 -20.27 -14.92
N LEU A 155 -2.02 -19.78 -14.63
CA LEU A 155 -1.76 -18.34 -14.45
C LEU A 155 -1.71 -17.63 -15.80
N LEU A 156 -2.43 -16.52 -15.91
CA LEU A 156 -2.43 -15.68 -17.11
C LEU A 156 -1.15 -14.83 -17.16
N ALA A 157 -0.40 -14.91 -18.27
CA ALA A 157 0.59 -13.91 -18.63
C ALA A 157 0.05 -13.08 -19.79
N ALA A 158 -0.18 -11.79 -19.58
CA ALA A 158 -0.91 -10.95 -20.52
C ALA A 158 -0.04 -10.42 -21.68
N TYR A 159 1.29 -10.41 -21.50
CA TYR A 159 2.26 -9.92 -22.47
C TYR A 159 3.56 -10.74 -22.43
N ALA A 160 4.39 -10.59 -23.46
CA ALA A 160 5.68 -11.24 -23.50
C ALA A 160 6.58 -10.75 -22.35
N PRO A 161 7.26 -11.65 -21.61
CA PRO A 161 8.13 -11.24 -20.52
C PRO A 161 9.16 -10.18 -20.96
N GLY A 162 9.31 -9.15 -20.15
CA GLY A 162 10.18 -8.01 -20.43
C GLY A 162 9.53 -6.87 -21.23
N ALA A 163 8.31 -7.04 -21.79
CA ALA A 163 7.69 -6.02 -22.65
C ALA A 163 7.12 -4.83 -21.87
N HIS A 164 6.59 -5.06 -20.69
CA HIS A 164 6.00 -4.04 -19.80
C HIS A 164 6.38 -4.32 -18.35
N TRP A 165 6.25 -3.30 -17.52
CA TRP A 165 6.37 -3.41 -16.10
C TRP A 165 4.98 -3.46 -15.46
N HIS A 166 4.72 -4.45 -14.60
CA HIS A 166 3.49 -4.54 -13.82
C HIS A 166 3.81 -5.17 -12.47
N TYR A 167 3.54 -4.41 -11.41
CA TYR A 167 3.77 -4.90 -10.05
C TYR A 167 3.01 -6.20 -9.80
N SER A 168 3.67 -7.22 -9.24
CA SER A 168 3.06 -8.54 -9.04
C SER A 168 3.51 -9.18 -7.73
N ASN A 169 2.59 -9.27 -6.78
CA ASN A 169 2.76 -10.10 -5.59
C ASN A 169 2.84 -11.57 -5.97
N THR A 170 2.03 -12.02 -6.95
CA THR A 170 2.07 -13.37 -7.53
C THR A 170 3.49 -13.75 -7.95
N GLY A 171 4.21 -12.85 -8.64
CA GLY A 171 5.62 -13.07 -9.02
C GLY A 171 6.53 -13.33 -7.82
N TYR A 172 6.35 -12.61 -6.74
CA TYR A 172 7.14 -12.79 -5.52
C TYR A 172 6.68 -13.98 -4.65
N HIS A 173 5.42 -14.40 -4.75
CA HIS A 173 4.98 -15.69 -4.21
C HIS A 173 5.74 -16.83 -4.90
N ILE A 174 5.83 -16.79 -6.23
CA ILE A 174 6.58 -17.78 -7.03
C ILE A 174 8.08 -17.75 -6.67
N LEU A 175 8.69 -16.57 -6.46
CA LEU A 175 10.07 -16.46 -6.00
C LEU A 175 10.27 -17.13 -4.63
N GLY A 176 9.30 -17.02 -3.73
CA GLY A 176 9.31 -17.75 -2.45
C GLY A 176 9.32 -19.26 -2.63
N GLU A 177 8.50 -19.79 -3.54
CA GLU A 177 8.47 -21.23 -3.89
C GLU A 177 9.77 -21.69 -4.56
N ILE A 178 10.34 -20.87 -5.45
CA ILE A 178 11.66 -21.13 -6.06
C ILE A 178 12.74 -21.20 -4.96
N ALA A 179 12.75 -20.22 -4.05
CA ALA A 179 13.70 -20.19 -2.94
C ALA A 179 13.57 -21.45 -2.09
N ALA A 180 12.37 -21.87 -1.74
CA ALA A 180 12.12 -23.06 -0.94
C ALA A 180 12.57 -24.33 -1.69
N LYS A 181 12.19 -24.47 -2.96
CA LYS A 181 12.56 -25.63 -3.81
C LYS A 181 14.07 -25.76 -3.98
N VAL A 182 14.73 -24.67 -4.38
CA VAL A 182 16.18 -24.66 -4.65
C VAL A 182 16.96 -24.65 -3.34
N GLY A 183 16.49 -23.92 -2.32
CA GLY A 183 17.09 -23.84 -0.99
C GLY A 183 16.93 -25.11 -0.15
N GLY A 184 15.96 -25.97 -0.48
CA GLY A 184 15.69 -27.22 0.24
C GLY A 184 15.08 -27.03 1.63
N LYS A 185 14.56 -25.85 1.94
CA LYS A 185 13.93 -25.48 3.21
C LYS A 185 12.80 -24.47 2.95
N PRO A 186 11.78 -24.40 3.83
CA PRO A 186 10.77 -23.35 3.75
C PRO A 186 11.40 -21.94 3.77
N LEU A 187 10.73 -20.97 3.12
CA LEU A 187 11.24 -19.61 2.96
C LEU A 187 11.56 -18.94 4.29
N ASP A 188 10.74 -19.12 5.32
CA ASP A 188 10.95 -18.55 6.65
C ASP A 188 12.28 -19.00 7.28
N ARG A 189 12.65 -20.26 7.07
CA ARG A 189 13.93 -20.83 7.51
C ARG A 189 15.09 -20.25 6.72
N LEU A 190 14.94 -20.11 5.42
CA LEU A 190 15.95 -19.50 4.57
C LEU A 190 16.18 -18.02 4.94
N LEU A 191 15.11 -17.24 5.16
CA LEU A 191 15.21 -15.87 5.64
C LEU A 191 15.95 -15.79 6.99
N THR A 192 15.59 -16.66 7.91
CA THR A 192 16.22 -16.71 9.24
C THR A 192 17.71 -17.05 9.16
N GLU A 193 18.06 -18.12 8.43
CA GLU A 193 19.45 -18.61 8.38
C GLU A 193 20.37 -17.74 7.53
N ARG A 194 19.83 -17.15 6.45
CA ARG A 194 20.62 -16.43 5.45
C ARG A 194 20.66 -14.92 5.64
N ILE A 195 19.67 -14.37 6.35
CA ILE A 195 19.56 -12.92 6.56
C ILE A 195 19.52 -12.57 8.04
N PHE A 196 18.52 -13.07 8.79
CA PHE A 196 18.29 -12.57 10.14
C PHE A 196 19.41 -12.96 11.10
N ALA A 197 19.83 -14.20 11.12
CA ALA A 197 20.91 -14.66 12.01
C ALA A 197 22.25 -13.99 11.68
N PRO A 198 22.73 -13.95 10.42
CA PRO A 198 23.98 -13.27 10.07
C PRO A 198 23.99 -11.78 10.37
N LEU A 199 22.86 -11.08 10.19
CA LEU A 199 22.75 -9.65 10.47
C LEU A 199 22.42 -9.34 11.94
N GLY A 200 22.16 -10.37 12.75
CA GLY A 200 21.75 -10.19 14.15
C GLY A 200 20.33 -9.63 14.32
N MET A 201 19.44 -9.82 13.34
CA MET A 201 18.03 -9.43 13.36
C MET A 201 17.21 -10.43 14.20
N ARG A 202 17.44 -10.41 15.52
CA ARG A 202 16.99 -11.47 16.44
C ARG A 202 15.49 -11.51 16.66
N ARG A 203 14.79 -10.41 16.44
CA ARG A 203 13.34 -10.30 16.63
C ARG A 203 12.55 -10.56 15.35
N SER A 204 13.18 -10.45 14.18
CA SER A 204 12.52 -10.63 12.90
C SER A 204 11.98 -12.04 12.70
N ARG A 205 10.86 -12.14 11.97
CA ARG A 205 10.17 -13.39 11.64
C ARG A 205 10.05 -13.49 10.13
N GLY A 206 10.37 -14.65 9.57
CA GLY A 206 10.24 -14.96 8.14
C GLY A 206 8.84 -15.45 7.74
N ALA A 207 7.95 -15.59 8.71
CA ALA A 207 6.53 -15.88 8.53
C ALA A 207 5.72 -15.14 9.58
N ILE A 208 4.56 -14.64 9.19
CA ILE A 208 3.57 -14.04 10.08
C ILE A 208 2.55 -15.13 10.38
N ILE A 209 2.52 -15.62 11.61
CA ILE A 209 1.69 -16.76 12.01
C ILE A 209 1.00 -16.52 13.35
N GLY A 210 -0.17 -17.09 13.54
CA GLY A 210 -1.01 -16.95 14.73
C GLY A 210 -0.30 -17.18 16.07
N PRO A 211 0.56 -18.19 16.22
CA PRO A 211 1.32 -18.44 17.46
C PRO A 211 2.17 -17.26 17.94
N ASP A 212 2.67 -16.45 17.04
CA ASP A 212 3.50 -15.29 17.36
C ASP A 212 2.69 -13.99 17.60
N ARG A 213 1.36 -14.02 17.44
CA ARG A 213 0.47 -12.83 17.48
C ARG A 213 0.70 -11.91 18.68
N ALA A 214 0.98 -12.47 19.85
CA ALA A 214 1.21 -11.69 21.07
C ALA A 214 2.45 -10.78 21.03
N LEU A 215 3.37 -11.02 20.10
CA LEU A 215 4.60 -10.22 19.93
C LEU A 215 4.37 -8.96 19.09
N TYR A 216 3.22 -8.89 18.38
CA TYR A 216 2.92 -7.83 17.43
C TYR A 216 2.12 -6.69 18.06
N ALA A 217 2.26 -5.50 17.49
CA ALA A 217 1.26 -4.47 17.70
C ALA A 217 -0.12 -4.97 17.23
N GLN A 218 -1.19 -4.56 17.93
CA GLN A 218 -2.56 -4.74 17.42
C GLN A 218 -2.70 -3.88 16.17
N GLY A 219 -3.06 -4.50 15.06
CA GLY A 219 -3.36 -3.79 13.83
C GLY A 219 -4.78 -3.21 13.85
N TYR A 220 -4.98 -2.13 13.12
CA TYR A 220 -6.27 -1.44 13.04
C TYR A 220 -6.68 -1.23 11.59
N GLU A 221 -7.97 -1.35 11.34
CA GLU A 221 -8.61 -1.13 10.06
C GLU A 221 -9.80 -0.16 10.21
N MET A 222 -10.37 0.28 9.10
CA MET A 222 -11.59 1.08 9.14
C MET A 222 -12.75 0.24 9.71
N ALA A 223 -13.58 0.84 10.54
CA ALA A 223 -14.77 0.16 11.06
C ALA A 223 -15.77 -0.20 9.94
N ASP A 224 -15.74 0.54 8.81
CA ASP A 224 -16.42 0.21 7.57
C ASP A 224 -15.41 0.08 6.43
N MET A 225 -15.01 -1.15 6.12
CA MET A 225 -14.10 -1.48 5.01
C MET A 225 -14.79 -1.44 3.63
N THR A 226 -16.09 -1.18 3.60
CA THR A 226 -16.86 -1.12 2.35
C THR A 226 -16.87 0.27 1.70
N ALA A 227 -16.40 1.29 2.40
CA ALA A 227 -16.30 2.66 1.92
C ALA A 227 -14.84 3.09 1.69
N PRO A 228 -14.56 4.09 0.83
CA PRO A 228 -13.25 4.68 0.72
C PRO A 228 -12.79 5.29 2.05
N PHE A 229 -11.49 5.21 2.33
CA PHE A 229 -10.93 5.81 3.54
C PHE A 229 -11.09 7.34 3.51
N VAL A 230 -11.64 7.88 4.58
CA VAL A 230 -11.73 9.33 4.86
C VAL A 230 -11.06 9.58 6.21
N ARG A 231 -10.17 10.57 6.32
CA ARG A 231 -9.55 10.91 7.60
C ARG A 231 -10.60 11.21 8.66
N GLY A 232 -10.45 10.62 9.83
CA GLY A 232 -11.40 10.77 10.93
C GLY A 232 -12.46 9.66 11.02
N VAL A 233 -12.48 8.69 10.08
CA VAL A 233 -13.33 7.50 10.25
C VAL A 233 -12.92 6.71 11.49
N PRO A 234 -13.87 6.08 12.18
CA PRO A 234 -13.57 5.17 13.27
C PRO A 234 -12.68 4.01 12.80
N LEU A 235 -11.69 3.66 13.62
CA LEU A 235 -10.85 2.48 13.44
C LEU A 235 -11.28 1.40 14.43
N ALA A 236 -11.28 0.15 13.94
CA ALA A 236 -11.52 -1.07 14.72
C ALA A 236 -10.26 -1.94 14.75
N PRO A 237 -10.08 -2.82 15.74
CA PRO A 237 -9.06 -3.85 15.71
C PRO A 237 -9.23 -4.73 14.47
N ALA A 238 -8.18 -4.83 13.66
CA ALA A 238 -8.17 -5.62 12.44
C ALA A 238 -8.11 -7.13 12.73
N ALA A 239 -8.64 -7.92 11.79
CA ALA A 239 -8.48 -9.35 11.80
C ALA A 239 -7.00 -9.74 11.67
N TRP A 240 -6.64 -10.86 12.29
CA TRP A 240 -5.32 -11.45 12.11
C TRP A 240 -5.31 -12.29 10.83
N VAL A 241 -4.25 -12.15 10.04
CA VAL A 241 -4.03 -12.93 8.83
C VAL A 241 -2.63 -13.53 8.88
N ASP A 242 -2.54 -14.86 8.70
CA ASP A 242 -1.27 -15.55 8.54
C ASP A 242 -0.71 -15.30 7.14
N VAL A 243 0.57 -14.95 7.05
CA VAL A 243 1.24 -14.65 5.77
C VAL A 243 2.60 -15.34 5.72
N THR A 244 2.74 -16.27 4.78
CA THR A 244 3.98 -17.04 4.58
C THR A 244 4.60 -16.82 3.19
N PHE A 245 3.97 -16.01 2.36
CA PHE A 245 4.34 -15.79 0.95
C PHE A 245 5.50 -14.81 0.79
N GLY A 246 6.37 -15.06 -0.17
CA GLY A 246 7.58 -14.27 -0.43
C GLY A 246 7.37 -12.78 -0.70
N ALA A 247 6.12 -12.37 -1.02
CA ALA A 247 5.78 -10.97 -1.28
C ALA A 247 5.62 -10.12 -0.01
N GLY A 248 5.32 -10.73 1.17
CA GLY A 248 4.93 -9.94 2.35
C GLY A 248 5.12 -10.62 3.71
N CYS A 249 5.81 -11.76 3.78
CA CYS A 249 5.85 -12.65 4.95
C CYS A 249 6.64 -12.14 6.16
N VAL A 250 7.44 -11.08 6.03
CA VAL A 250 8.35 -10.66 7.10
C VAL A 250 7.67 -9.73 8.09
N ALA A 251 7.92 -10.00 9.36
CA ALA A 251 7.70 -9.06 10.45
C ALA A 251 9.02 -8.69 11.11
N SER A 252 9.15 -7.44 11.56
CA SER A 252 10.40 -6.96 12.12
C SER A 252 10.17 -5.86 13.17
N THR A 253 11.21 -5.54 13.92
CA THR A 253 11.31 -4.34 14.76
C THR A 253 12.08 -3.25 14.03
N ALA A 254 11.95 -2.02 14.50
CA ALA A 254 12.75 -0.93 13.93
C ALA A 254 14.26 -1.17 14.10
N ASP A 255 14.72 -1.69 15.26
CA ASP A 255 16.15 -2.00 15.48
C ASP A 255 16.69 -3.04 14.50
N ASP A 256 15.95 -4.12 14.25
CA ASP A 256 16.37 -5.12 13.28
C ASP A 256 16.40 -4.52 11.84
N MET A 257 15.46 -3.65 11.50
CA MET A 257 15.45 -2.97 10.20
C MET A 257 16.63 -2.01 10.01
N LEU A 258 17.18 -1.40 11.09
CA LEU A 258 18.42 -0.65 11.00
C LEU A 258 19.58 -1.52 10.52
N ARG A 259 19.68 -2.77 10.98
CA ARG A 259 20.69 -3.75 10.56
C ARG A 259 20.57 -4.10 9.08
N TRP A 260 19.35 -4.34 8.63
CA TRP A 260 19.04 -4.56 7.20
C TRP A 260 19.47 -3.38 6.35
N MET A 261 19.04 -2.16 6.71
CA MET A 261 19.38 -0.94 5.96
C MET A 261 20.87 -0.66 5.90
N ARG A 262 21.61 -0.92 6.98
CA ARG A 262 23.08 -0.77 6.99
C ARG A 262 23.74 -1.77 6.05
N SER A 263 23.29 -3.02 6.03
CA SER A 263 23.80 -4.02 5.10
C SER A 263 23.50 -3.66 3.64
N LEU A 264 22.34 -3.04 3.37
CA LEU A 264 22.00 -2.49 2.04
C LEU A 264 22.94 -1.33 1.66
N ALA A 265 23.22 -0.42 2.58
CA ALA A 265 24.15 0.69 2.35
C ALA A 265 25.58 0.18 2.06
N ASP A 266 26.05 -0.81 2.81
CA ASP A 266 27.35 -1.44 2.58
C ASP A 266 27.43 -2.11 1.21
N ALA A 267 26.39 -2.85 0.84
CA ALA A 267 26.26 -3.50 -0.46
C ALA A 267 26.29 -2.48 -1.63
N ALA A 268 25.49 -1.42 -1.54
CA ALA A 268 25.42 -0.36 -2.55
C ALA A 268 26.77 0.37 -2.74
N GLN A 269 27.55 0.51 -1.67
CA GLN A 269 28.87 1.13 -1.69
C GLN A 269 30.01 0.15 -2.01
N GLY A 270 29.66 -1.10 -2.38
CA GLY A 270 30.63 -2.12 -2.82
C GLY A 270 31.49 -2.70 -1.68
N ARG A 271 31.05 -2.56 -0.42
CA ARG A 271 31.75 -3.16 0.74
C ARG A 271 31.34 -4.62 1.00
N GLY A 272 30.43 -5.17 0.18
CA GLY A 272 29.85 -6.49 0.40
C GLY A 272 28.65 -6.42 1.36
N GLY A 273 28.30 -7.55 1.93
CA GLY A 273 27.13 -7.68 2.80
C GLY A 273 26.02 -8.51 2.18
N LEU A 274 24.90 -8.68 2.89
CA LEU A 274 23.75 -9.43 2.41
C LEU A 274 24.05 -10.92 2.11
N GLY A 275 25.09 -11.52 2.68
CA GLY A 275 25.55 -12.87 2.33
C GLY A 275 26.11 -13.01 0.91
N LEU A 276 26.48 -11.90 0.28
CA LEU A 276 26.99 -11.82 -1.10
C LEU A 276 28.42 -11.22 -1.11
N GLY A 277 29.23 -11.61 -2.10
CA GLY A 277 30.50 -10.95 -2.36
C GLY A 277 30.30 -9.50 -2.84
N PRO A 278 31.35 -8.63 -2.76
CA PRO A 278 31.21 -7.19 -3.03
C PRO A 278 30.59 -6.87 -4.39
N ALA A 279 30.98 -7.57 -5.46
CA ALA A 279 30.46 -7.35 -6.81
C ALA A 279 28.99 -7.76 -6.93
N GLN A 280 28.61 -8.92 -6.37
CA GLN A 280 27.21 -9.39 -6.40
C GLN A 280 26.30 -8.53 -5.53
N ALA A 281 26.77 -8.11 -4.34
CA ALA A 281 26.04 -7.22 -3.44
C ALA A 281 25.76 -5.86 -4.11
N LYS A 282 26.75 -5.30 -4.79
CA LYS A 282 26.59 -4.07 -5.57
C LYS A 282 25.63 -4.26 -6.74
N ALA A 283 25.74 -5.36 -7.49
CA ALA A 283 24.82 -5.68 -8.59
C ALA A 283 23.38 -5.84 -8.09
N PHE A 284 23.18 -6.50 -6.94
CA PHE A 284 21.86 -6.66 -6.31
C PHE A 284 21.19 -5.31 -6.01
N THR A 285 21.94 -4.30 -5.55
CA THR A 285 21.42 -2.99 -5.18
C THR A 285 21.43 -1.95 -6.31
N SER A 286 21.93 -2.29 -7.49
CA SER A 286 22.04 -1.38 -8.63
C SER A 286 21.36 -1.88 -9.92
N HIS A 287 20.71 -3.05 -9.89
CA HIS A 287 19.93 -3.55 -11.03
C HIS A 287 18.51 -2.99 -10.98
N PHE A 288 18.11 -2.24 -12.01
CA PHE A 288 16.79 -1.65 -12.13
C PHE A 288 16.32 -1.63 -13.59
N VAL A 289 15.02 -1.81 -13.78
CA VAL A 289 14.33 -1.64 -15.05
C VAL A 289 13.40 -0.42 -14.97
N ALA A 290 13.07 0.15 -16.13
CA ALA A 290 12.09 1.23 -16.21
C ALA A 290 10.71 0.75 -15.77
N THR A 291 9.96 1.62 -15.12
CA THR A 291 8.52 1.45 -14.85
C THR A 291 7.72 2.41 -15.73
N ASP A 292 6.40 2.41 -15.61
CA ASP A 292 5.54 3.36 -16.31
C ASP A 292 5.69 4.80 -15.79
N SER A 293 6.30 4.99 -14.62
CA SER A 293 6.63 6.30 -14.06
C SER A 293 8.07 6.69 -14.41
N PRO A 294 8.30 7.81 -15.14
CA PRO A 294 9.64 8.26 -15.49
C PRO A 294 10.57 8.53 -14.28
N ALA A 295 9.98 8.84 -13.12
CA ALA A 295 10.73 9.12 -11.90
C ALA A 295 11.05 7.87 -11.07
N LEU A 296 10.62 6.67 -11.53
CA LEU A 296 10.72 5.44 -10.79
C LEU A 296 11.31 4.32 -11.64
N THR A 297 12.29 3.62 -11.11
CA THR A 297 12.74 2.31 -11.62
C THR A 297 12.58 1.26 -10.54
N TYR A 298 12.52 -0.01 -10.94
CA TYR A 298 12.31 -1.13 -10.01
C TYR A 298 13.26 -2.29 -10.32
N GLY A 299 13.68 -3.00 -9.27
CA GLY A 299 14.46 -4.24 -9.42
C GLY A 299 14.77 -4.86 -8.05
N ASN A 300 14.81 -6.18 -7.99
CA ASN A 300 15.23 -6.93 -6.80
C ASN A 300 14.47 -6.57 -5.50
N GLY A 301 13.20 -6.17 -5.61
CA GLY A 301 12.39 -5.76 -4.44
C GLY A 301 12.66 -4.35 -3.97
N PHE A 302 13.25 -3.49 -4.80
CA PHE A 302 13.47 -2.07 -4.51
C PHE A 302 12.83 -1.19 -5.57
N MET A 303 12.22 -0.11 -5.11
CA MET A 303 11.96 1.08 -5.89
C MET A 303 13.20 1.98 -5.80
N HIS A 304 13.73 2.40 -6.93
CA HIS A 304 14.79 3.38 -6.98
C HIS A 304 14.19 4.72 -7.38
N VAL A 305 14.12 5.63 -6.42
CA VAL A 305 13.55 6.96 -6.62
C VAL A 305 14.69 7.94 -6.88
N GLY A 306 14.79 8.40 -8.12
CA GLY A 306 15.68 9.47 -8.52
C GLY A 306 15.00 10.82 -8.32
N GLY A 307 15.12 11.44 -7.14
CA GLY A 307 14.74 12.82 -6.92
C GLY A 307 15.98 13.67 -6.74
N GLU A 308 16.11 14.82 -7.41
CA GLU A 308 17.25 15.76 -7.29
C GLU A 308 18.64 15.11 -7.43
N GLY A 309 18.76 14.08 -8.27
CA GLY A 309 20.04 13.37 -8.49
C GLY A 309 20.50 12.48 -7.33
N LYS A 310 19.63 12.14 -6.38
CA LYS A 310 19.95 11.27 -5.25
C LYS A 310 19.32 9.90 -5.41
N PRO A 311 20.14 8.85 -5.56
CA PRO A 311 19.64 7.48 -5.63
C PRO A 311 19.25 6.97 -4.24
N PHE A 312 17.97 6.69 -4.03
CA PHE A 312 17.48 6.02 -2.82
C PHE A 312 17.01 4.61 -3.14
N LEU A 313 17.49 3.62 -2.39
CA LEU A 313 16.79 2.36 -2.25
C LEU A 313 15.58 2.57 -1.36
N HIS A 314 14.42 2.20 -1.86
CA HIS A 314 13.15 2.44 -1.18
C HIS A 314 12.18 1.28 -1.43
N HIS A 315 11.32 1.01 -0.49
CA HIS A 315 10.07 0.28 -0.70
C HIS A 315 9.04 0.67 0.35
N THR A 316 7.76 0.63 -0.01
CA THR A 316 6.67 0.68 0.94
C THR A 316 6.18 -0.72 1.25
N GLY A 317 5.58 -0.91 2.43
CA GLY A 317 4.88 -2.13 2.79
C GLY A 317 3.43 -1.84 3.11
N GLY A 318 2.53 -2.63 2.54
CA GLY A 318 1.11 -2.61 2.87
C GLY A 318 0.68 -3.98 3.33
N MET A 319 -0.06 -4.02 4.45
CA MET A 319 -0.68 -5.22 5.01
C MET A 319 -2.13 -4.91 5.36
N VAL A 320 -2.92 -5.92 5.64
CA VAL A 320 -4.30 -5.74 6.11
C VAL A 320 -4.38 -4.72 7.24
N SER A 321 -3.39 -4.71 8.12
CA SER A 321 -3.42 -3.89 9.33
C SER A 321 -2.12 -3.16 9.65
N PHE A 322 -1.17 -3.09 8.68
CA PHE A 322 0.10 -2.37 8.85
C PHE A 322 0.51 -1.63 7.58
N ALA A 323 1.18 -0.49 7.77
CA ALA A 323 1.73 0.33 6.70
C ALA A 323 3.17 0.71 7.04
N SER A 324 4.11 0.41 6.15
CA SER A 324 5.54 0.57 6.37
C SER A 324 6.23 1.28 5.21
N SER A 325 7.40 1.85 5.47
CA SER A 325 8.29 2.42 4.46
C SER A 325 9.74 2.42 4.96
N PHE A 326 10.70 2.27 4.05
CA PHE A 326 12.08 2.60 4.33
C PHE A 326 12.71 3.38 3.17
N HIS A 327 13.76 4.14 3.49
CA HIS A 327 14.66 4.78 2.53
C HIS A 327 16.10 4.57 2.99
N VAL A 328 16.98 4.26 2.04
CA VAL A 328 18.45 4.24 2.23
C VAL A 328 19.07 5.08 1.14
N ASP A 329 19.77 6.13 1.51
CA ASP A 329 20.64 6.88 0.61
C ASP A 329 21.91 6.06 0.33
N THR A 330 22.05 5.57 -0.89
CA THR A 330 23.16 4.70 -1.28
C THR A 330 24.51 5.40 -1.31
N GLN A 331 24.54 6.73 -1.44
CA GLN A 331 25.76 7.52 -1.44
C GLN A 331 26.24 7.77 -0.01
N THR A 332 25.36 8.25 0.86
CA THR A 332 25.70 8.59 2.24
C THR A 332 25.57 7.42 3.21
N GLY A 333 24.81 6.37 2.86
CA GLY A 333 24.49 5.25 3.76
C GLY A 333 23.52 5.60 4.89
N ILE A 334 22.90 6.78 4.85
CA ILE A 334 21.90 7.19 5.82
C ILE A 334 20.59 6.47 5.50
N GLY A 335 19.95 5.91 6.54
CA GLY A 335 18.69 5.18 6.38
C GLY A 335 17.64 5.57 7.41
N ALA A 336 16.37 5.45 7.00
CA ALA A 336 15.19 5.58 7.85
C ALA A 336 14.16 4.52 7.51
N PHE A 337 13.57 3.91 8.54
CA PHE A 337 12.47 2.96 8.47
C PHE A 337 11.34 3.44 9.36
N ALA A 338 10.09 3.32 8.92
CA ALA A 338 8.91 3.55 9.75
C ALA A 338 7.84 2.50 9.48
N SER A 339 7.10 2.13 10.53
CA SER A 339 5.93 1.27 10.41
C SER A 339 4.83 1.72 11.38
N SER A 340 3.59 1.69 10.91
CA SER A 340 2.40 2.01 11.70
C SER A 340 1.42 0.83 11.67
N ASN A 341 0.69 0.64 12.77
CA ASN A 341 -0.31 -0.41 12.92
C ASN A 341 -1.69 0.03 12.41
N ILE A 342 -1.71 0.64 11.22
CA ILE A 342 -2.93 0.99 10.48
C ILE A 342 -2.98 0.24 9.15
N THR A 343 -4.17 -0.14 8.73
CA THR A 343 -4.41 -0.82 7.44
C THR A 343 -3.80 -0.07 6.26
N ALA A 344 -3.28 -0.85 5.32
CA ALA A 344 -2.81 -0.33 4.03
C ALA A 344 -3.93 0.32 3.20
N PHE A 345 -5.18 -0.11 3.38
CA PHE A 345 -6.35 0.45 2.70
C PHE A 345 -6.69 1.87 3.15
N ALA A 346 -6.12 2.37 4.26
CA ALA A 346 -6.15 3.78 4.61
C ALA A 346 -5.28 4.68 3.70
N GLU A 347 -4.67 4.10 2.66
CA GLU A 347 -3.77 4.78 1.71
C GLU A 347 -2.58 5.50 2.38
N TYR A 348 -2.39 5.27 3.64
CA TYR A 348 -1.26 5.78 4.37
C TYR A 348 -0.02 4.90 4.15
N ARG A 349 1.08 5.54 3.82
CA ARG A 349 2.42 4.96 3.86
C ARG A 349 3.35 6.00 4.47
N PRO A 350 4.22 5.63 5.43
CA PRO A 350 5.14 6.58 6.06
C PRO A 350 6.29 7.02 5.14
N ARG A 351 6.06 7.04 3.80
CA ARG A 351 7.06 7.37 2.79
C ARG A 351 7.60 8.78 2.93
N LEU A 352 6.71 9.77 3.10
CA LEU A 352 7.13 11.17 3.26
C LEU A 352 7.94 11.37 4.53
N LEU A 353 7.58 10.68 5.62
CA LEU A 353 8.31 10.73 6.87
C LEU A 353 9.72 10.14 6.74
N THR A 354 9.86 8.94 6.15
CA THR A 354 11.17 8.28 6.00
C THR A 354 12.07 9.03 5.03
N MET A 355 11.52 9.60 3.94
CA MET A 355 12.27 10.43 3.01
C MET A 355 12.75 11.74 3.67
N TYR A 356 11.88 12.42 4.41
CA TYR A 356 12.24 13.61 5.19
C TYR A 356 13.33 13.29 6.23
N ALA A 357 13.19 12.18 6.94
CA ALA A 357 14.13 11.77 7.97
C ALA A 357 15.56 11.56 7.42
N VAL A 358 15.69 10.90 6.25
CA VAL A 358 17.00 10.75 5.58
C VAL A 358 17.57 12.12 5.20
N GLY A 359 16.77 13.03 4.63
CA GLY A 359 17.19 14.38 4.28
C GLY A 359 17.63 15.23 5.48
N ALA A 360 16.88 15.16 6.57
CA ALA A 360 17.18 15.88 7.82
C ALA A 360 18.49 15.38 8.46
N LEU A 361 18.68 14.06 8.52
CA LEU A 361 19.93 13.46 9.01
C LEU A 361 21.11 13.79 8.10
N ALA A 362 20.95 13.79 6.79
CA ALA A 362 21.99 14.17 5.84
C ALA A 362 22.40 15.65 5.99
N ALA A 363 21.44 16.55 6.20
CA ALA A 363 21.72 17.95 6.49
C ALA A 363 22.54 18.10 7.79
N ALA A 364 22.09 17.47 8.88
CA ALA A 364 22.81 17.49 10.15
C ALA A 364 24.21 16.85 10.04
N ALA A 365 24.34 15.73 9.32
CA ALA A 365 25.65 15.09 9.08
C ALA A 365 26.62 16.01 8.33
N ALA A 366 26.13 16.84 7.45
CA ALA A 366 26.90 17.82 6.69
C ALA A 366 27.09 19.18 7.44
N GLY A 367 26.61 19.30 8.68
CA GLY A 367 26.69 20.55 9.46
C GLY A 367 25.78 21.67 8.90
N ARG A 368 24.76 21.31 8.10
CA ARG A 368 23.78 22.26 7.53
C ARG A 368 22.53 22.34 8.41
N SER A 369 21.76 23.42 8.26
CA SER A 369 20.47 23.55 8.91
C SER A 369 19.52 22.45 8.44
N VAL A 370 18.73 21.88 9.38
CA VAL A 370 17.69 20.90 9.07
C VAL A 370 16.56 21.61 8.33
N PRO A 371 16.13 21.12 7.14
CA PRO A 371 15.02 21.73 6.43
C PRO A 371 13.69 21.55 7.20
N PRO A 372 12.72 22.43 7.02
CA PRO A 372 11.40 22.23 7.58
C PRO A 372 10.74 20.97 6.97
N PRO A 373 9.90 20.25 7.74
CA PRO A 373 9.19 19.11 7.19
C PRO A 373 8.18 19.53 6.11
N PRO A 374 7.89 18.65 5.13
CA PRO A 374 6.88 18.91 4.13
C PRO A 374 5.49 18.98 4.77
N ALA A 375 4.59 19.80 4.19
CA ALA A 375 3.21 19.84 4.61
C ALA A 375 2.53 18.49 4.34
N LEU A 376 1.72 18.01 5.29
CA LEU A 376 0.95 16.75 5.13
C LEU A 376 -0.33 16.96 4.33
N ALA A 377 -0.95 18.15 4.46
CA ALA A 377 -2.10 18.50 3.66
C ALA A 377 -1.62 18.91 2.26
N ALA A 378 -2.01 18.14 1.26
CA ALA A 378 -1.87 18.60 -0.12
C ALA A 378 -2.80 19.79 -0.35
N THR A 379 -2.26 20.88 -0.93
CA THR A 379 -3.04 22.06 -1.25
C THR A 379 -3.65 21.90 -2.63
N LEU A 380 -4.98 21.92 -2.71
CA LEU A 380 -5.72 21.97 -3.96
C LEU A 380 -5.70 23.41 -4.49
N SER A 381 -4.77 23.70 -5.40
CA SER A 381 -4.58 25.08 -5.93
C SER A 381 -5.74 25.57 -6.79
N ASN A 382 -6.50 24.63 -7.37
CA ASN A 382 -7.62 24.89 -8.28
C ASN A 382 -8.99 24.57 -7.65
N ALA A 383 -9.12 24.70 -6.34
CA ALA A 383 -10.36 24.38 -5.60
C ALA A 383 -11.61 25.08 -6.19
N ALA A 384 -11.47 26.31 -6.67
CA ALA A 384 -12.56 27.07 -7.27
C ALA A 384 -13.18 26.43 -8.52
N ASP A 385 -12.42 25.59 -9.24
CA ASP A 385 -12.89 24.93 -10.46
C ASP A 385 -14.02 23.93 -10.19
N PHE A 386 -14.06 23.35 -8.99
CA PHE A 386 -15.04 22.35 -8.57
C PHE A 386 -16.30 22.96 -7.96
N VAL A 387 -16.28 24.23 -7.61
CA VAL A 387 -17.43 24.93 -7.00
C VAL A 387 -18.56 25.03 -7.99
N GLY A 388 -19.78 24.70 -7.57
CA GLY A 388 -20.96 24.80 -8.40
C GLY A 388 -22.04 23.79 -8.07
N ARG A 389 -23.10 23.79 -8.87
CA ARG A 389 -24.24 22.90 -8.72
C ARG A 389 -24.20 21.79 -9.75
N TYR A 390 -24.50 20.57 -9.32
CA TYR A 390 -24.44 19.36 -10.12
C TYR A 390 -25.76 18.62 -10.04
N ARG A 391 -26.31 18.18 -11.19
CA ARG A 391 -27.62 17.49 -11.27
C ARG A 391 -27.50 16.18 -12.03
N GLY A 392 -28.19 15.16 -11.52
CA GLY A 392 -28.30 13.84 -12.15
C GLY A 392 -29.61 13.15 -11.78
N PRO A 393 -29.84 11.92 -12.28
CA PRO A 393 -31.04 11.16 -11.98
C PRO A 393 -31.22 10.85 -10.49
N ALA A 394 -30.14 10.71 -9.76
CA ALA A 394 -30.14 10.47 -8.31
C ALA A 394 -30.35 11.75 -7.46
N GLY A 395 -30.58 12.91 -8.08
CA GLY A 395 -30.78 14.17 -7.38
C GLY A 395 -29.76 15.24 -7.76
N ALA A 396 -29.54 16.18 -6.85
CA ALA A 396 -28.59 17.27 -7.05
C ALA A 396 -27.74 17.50 -5.80
N PHE A 397 -26.54 18.01 -6.00
CA PHE A 397 -25.67 18.49 -4.93
C PHE A 397 -24.98 19.81 -5.33
N GLU A 398 -24.50 20.52 -4.34
CA GLU A 398 -23.71 21.73 -4.51
C GLU A 398 -22.33 21.54 -3.87
N VAL A 399 -21.28 21.98 -4.57
CA VAL A 399 -19.94 22.14 -4.00
C VAL A 399 -19.75 23.61 -3.66
N LYS A 400 -19.49 23.87 -2.39
CA LYS A 400 -19.24 25.25 -1.88
C LYS A 400 -17.75 25.46 -1.69
N ALA A 401 -17.35 26.72 -1.91
CA ALA A 401 -16.01 27.19 -1.61
C ALA A 401 -15.69 27.05 -0.11
N GLY A 402 -14.46 26.66 0.20
CA GLY A 402 -13.96 26.52 1.56
C GLY A 402 -12.58 25.89 1.57
N SER A 403 -12.01 25.73 2.75
CA SER A 403 -10.76 24.99 2.94
C SER A 403 -10.92 24.05 4.15
N PRO A 404 -11.35 22.80 3.91
CA PRO A 404 -11.61 22.14 2.62
C PRO A 404 -12.89 22.63 1.92
N LEU A 405 -13.07 22.25 0.63
CA LEU A 405 -14.36 22.33 -0.06
C LEU A 405 -15.43 21.54 0.70
N THR A 406 -16.70 21.92 0.55
CA THR A 406 -17.82 21.17 1.15
C THR A 406 -18.83 20.75 0.10
N ILE A 407 -19.44 19.57 0.30
CA ILE A 407 -20.58 19.08 -0.48
C ILE A 407 -21.85 19.26 0.32
N VAL A 408 -22.90 19.75 -0.35
CA VAL A 408 -24.24 19.94 0.23
C VAL A 408 -25.25 19.20 -0.62
N ALA A 409 -25.99 18.29 -0.03
CA ALA A 409 -27.07 17.54 -0.66
C ALA A 409 -28.13 17.17 0.41
N ASN A 410 -29.41 17.18 0.02
CA ASN A 410 -30.53 16.80 0.88
C ASN A 410 -30.50 17.48 2.28
N GLY A 411 -30.08 18.74 2.35
CA GLY A 411 -29.99 19.52 3.58
C GLY A 411 -28.82 19.14 4.52
N GLN A 412 -27.95 18.26 4.09
CA GLN A 412 -26.73 17.88 4.84
C GLN A 412 -25.49 18.47 4.17
N GLU A 413 -24.48 18.76 4.97
CA GLU A 413 -23.21 19.31 4.52
C GLU A 413 -22.04 18.51 5.11
N ALA A 414 -21.03 18.21 4.28
CA ALA A 414 -19.82 17.51 4.71
C ALA A 414 -18.59 18.00 3.94
N ALA A 415 -17.42 17.87 4.56
CA ALA A 415 -16.15 18.20 3.92
C ALA A 415 -15.83 17.24 2.76
N LEU A 416 -15.24 17.79 1.69
CA LEU A 416 -14.63 17.06 0.61
C LEU A 416 -13.12 16.92 0.88
N GLN A 417 -12.65 15.70 1.06
CA GLN A 417 -11.22 15.40 1.13
C GLN A 417 -10.69 15.11 -0.26
N TRP A 418 -9.79 15.94 -0.74
CA TRP A 418 -9.10 15.70 -2.00
C TRP A 418 -8.17 14.48 -1.87
N SER A 419 -8.23 13.54 -2.82
CA SER A 419 -7.44 12.30 -2.87
C SER A 419 -6.52 12.20 -4.09
N GLY A 420 -6.38 13.27 -4.86
CA GLY A 420 -5.56 13.37 -6.07
C GLY A 420 -6.38 13.73 -7.30
N ASP A 421 -5.78 14.31 -8.31
CA ASP A 421 -6.42 14.75 -9.55
C ASP A 421 -7.82 15.36 -9.32
N ASN A 422 -8.85 14.81 -9.93
CA ASN A 422 -10.25 15.22 -9.78
C ASN A 422 -11.04 14.33 -8.79
N PHE A 423 -10.35 13.57 -7.90
CA PHE A 423 -10.98 12.65 -6.97
C PHE A 423 -11.11 13.23 -5.58
N PHE A 424 -12.29 13.03 -4.99
CA PHE A 424 -12.61 13.49 -3.63
C PHE A 424 -13.34 12.41 -2.86
N ARG A 425 -13.20 12.42 -1.54
CA ARG A 425 -13.90 11.56 -0.61
C ARG A 425 -14.60 12.38 0.44
N THR A 426 -15.68 11.84 1.00
CA THR A 426 -16.49 12.56 1.97
C THR A 426 -17.19 11.61 2.92
N LEU A 427 -17.54 12.10 4.10
CA LEU A 427 -18.43 11.39 5.04
C LEU A 427 -19.92 11.77 4.83
N HIS A 428 -20.26 12.47 3.74
CA HIS A 428 -21.65 12.78 3.42
C HIS A 428 -22.45 11.49 3.21
N PRO A 429 -23.61 11.26 3.86
CA PRO A 429 -24.35 9.99 3.82
C PRO A 429 -24.66 9.49 2.42
N ASP A 430 -24.96 10.38 1.48
CA ASP A 430 -25.33 10.01 0.10
C ASP A 430 -24.11 9.74 -0.79
N PHE A 431 -22.89 10.11 -0.36
CA PHE A 431 -21.67 10.06 -1.18
C PHE A 431 -20.51 9.28 -0.55
N HIS A 432 -20.63 8.88 0.72
CA HIS A 432 -19.51 8.23 1.45
C HIS A 432 -19.11 6.86 0.91
N ALA A 433 -20.06 6.18 0.22
CA ALA A 433 -19.85 4.80 -0.23
C ALA A 433 -18.88 4.67 -1.41
N PHE A 434 -18.60 5.76 -2.12
CA PHE A 434 -17.72 5.79 -3.30
C PHE A 434 -16.88 7.06 -3.31
N THR A 435 -15.73 7.00 -3.97
CA THR A 435 -14.99 8.20 -4.34
C THR A 435 -15.83 9.03 -5.31
N LEU A 436 -15.91 10.34 -5.09
CA LEU A 436 -16.52 11.30 -5.99
C LEU A 436 -15.46 11.74 -7.01
N GLN A 437 -15.69 11.49 -8.28
CA GLN A 437 -14.86 11.92 -9.40
C GLN A 437 -15.49 13.10 -10.12
N PHE A 438 -14.76 14.20 -10.32
CA PHE A 438 -15.21 15.28 -11.18
C PHE A 438 -14.76 15.06 -12.61
N GLU A 439 -15.66 15.30 -13.55
CA GLU A 439 -15.47 15.06 -14.98
C GLU A 439 -15.02 16.35 -15.70
N GLY A 440 -14.16 16.17 -16.71
CA GLY A 440 -13.55 17.27 -17.44
C GLY A 440 -12.14 17.57 -16.95
N LYS A 441 -11.50 18.54 -17.61
CA LYS A 441 -10.15 18.98 -17.27
C LYS A 441 -10.23 20.40 -16.69
N ALA A 442 -9.67 20.61 -15.51
CA ALA A 442 -9.62 21.93 -14.89
C ALA A 442 -9.03 22.98 -15.85
N PRO A 443 -9.62 24.20 -15.96
CA PRO A 443 -10.73 24.71 -15.16
C PRO A 443 -12.14 24.32 -15.67
N ALA A 444 -12.25 23.54 -16.77
CA ALA A 444 -13.51 23.21 -17.43
C ALA A 444 -14.15 21.93 -16.85
N ILE A 445 -14.41 21.90 -15.54
CA ILE A 445 -15.19 20.84 -14.92
C ILE A 445 -16.64 20.94 -15.40
N ASN A 446 -17.16 19.84 -15.95
CA ASN A 446 -18.48 19.80 -16.59
C ASN A 446 -19.46 18.82 -15.97
N GLY A 447 -18.98 17.92 -15.08
CA GLY A 447 -19.81 16.94 -14.41
C GLY A 447 -19.11 16.30 -13.22
N ALA A 448 -19.75 15.28 -12.68
CA ALA A 448 -19.19 14.43 -11.62
C ALA A 448 -19.82 13.03 -11.68
N SER A 449 -19.14 12.07 -11.05
CA SER A 449 -19.60 10.69 -10.90
C SER A 449 -19.37 10.20 -9.48
N CYS A 450 -20.31 9.41 -8.95
CA CYS A 450 -20.20 8.71 -7.67
C CYS A 450 -20.84 7.34 -7.80
N GLY A 451 -20.04 6.29 -7.84
CA GLY A 451 -20.52 4.95 -8.20
C GLY A 451 -21.20 4.92 -9.58
N SER A 452 -22.41 4.39 -9.67
CA SER A 452 -23.22 4.38 -10.91
C SER A 452 -23.86 5.75 -11.23
N ASN A 453 -23.82 6.70 -10.32
CA ASN A 453 -24.52 7.97 -10.51
C ASN A 453 -23.62 8.96 -11.25
N SER A 454 -24.15 9.53 -12.35
CA SER A 454 -23.52 10.61 -13.10
C SER A 454 -24.31 11.91 -12.92
N TYR A 455 -23.60 13.02 -12.87
CA TYR A 455 -24.12 14.35 -12.67
C TYR A 455 -23.51 15.31 -13.70
N VAL A 456 -24.28 16.25 -14.20
CA VAL A 456 -23.80 17.36 -15.03
C VAL A 456 -23.75 18.63 -14.20
N ARG A 457 -22.72 19.44 -14.42
CA ARG A 457 -22.60 20.76 -13.79
C ARG A 457 -23.57 21.74 -14.46
N GLU A 458 -24.36 22.46 -13.68
CA GLU A 458 -25.27 23.48 -14.20
C GLU A 458 -24.50 24.55 -14.99
N GLY A 459 -25.00 24.88 -16.16
CA GLY A 459 -24.41 25.85 -17.06
C GLY A 459 -23.24 25.34 -17.92
N SER A 460 -22.81 24.08 -17.77
CA SER A 460 -21.71 23.55 -18.56
C SER A 460 -22.06 23.17 -19.99
N GLY A 461 -23.34 22.98 -20.31
CA GLY A 461 -23.81 22.45 -21.60
C GLY A 461 -23.58 20.96 -21.79
N ALA A 462 -23.00 20.29 -20.80
CA ALA A 462 -22.79 18.83 -20.86
C ALA A 462 -24.11 18.08 -20.73
N THR A 463 -24.13 16.86 -21.24
CA THR A 463 -25.26 15.91 -21.14
C THR A 463 -24.86 14.70 -20.32
N LEU A 464 -25.84 14.09 -19.67
CA LEU A 464 -25.60 12.82 -18.96
C LEU A 464 -25.15 11.73 -19.94
N PRO A 465 -24.16 10.92 -19.56
CA PRO A 465 -23.76 9.78 -20.37
C PRO A 465 -24.88 8.75 -20.49
N ARG A 466 -24.89 8.01 -21.60
CA ARG A 466 -25.83 6.89 -21.78
C ARG A 466 -25.37 5.69 -20.93
N THR A 467 -26.35 5.03 -20.30
CA THR A 467 -26.16 3.75 -19.63
C THR A 467 -26.40 2.59 -20.58
N ASP A 468 -25.77 1.46 -20.32
CA ASP A 468 -26.00 0.21 -21.05
C ASP A 468 -26.72 -0.80 -20.15
N ARG A 469 -27.99 -1.07 -20.46
CA ARG A 469 -28.81 -2.01 -19.69
C ARG A 469 -28.33 -3.46 -19.78
N GLU A 470 -27.58 -3.83 -20.81
CA GLU A 470 -27.02 -5.18 -20.93
C GLU A 470 -25.98 -5.45 -19.83
N LEU A 471 -25.41 -4.39 -19.26
CA LEU A 471 -24.43 -4.48 -18.18
C LEU A 471 -25.06 -4.53 -16.78
N GLU A 472 -26.35 -4.21 -16.66
CA GLU A 472 -27.07 -4.19 -15.37
C GLU A 472 -26.98 -5.52 -14.57
N PRO A 473 -27.07 -6.71 -15.19
CA PRO A 473 -26.94 -7.98 -14.45
C PRO A 473 -25.62 -8.14 -13.70
N PHE A 474 -24.53 -7.52 -14.16
CA PHE A 474 -23.20 -7.62 -13.58
C PHE A 474 -22.98 -6.64 -12.41
N VAL A 475 -23.78 -5.59 -12.33
CA VAL A 475 -23.72 -4.59 -11.27
C VAL A 475 -24.07 -5.23 -9.93
N GLY A 476 -23.23 -4.98 -8.91
CA GLY A 476 -23.47 -5.54 -7.57
C GLY A 476 -22.27 -5.42 -6.65
N ARG A 477 -22.44 -5.95 -5.46
CA ARG A 477 -21.38 -6.11 -4.47
C ARG A 477 -20.97 -7.57 -4.46
N TYR A 478 -19.66 -7.81 -4.50
CA TYR A 478 -19.05 -9.12 -4.51
C TYR A 478 -18.03 -9.20 -3.39
N ILE A 479 -18.17 -10.19 -2.50
CA ILE A 479 -17.39 -10.32 -1.27
C ILE A 479 -16.50 -11.56 -1.36
N ASN A 480 -15.25 -11.42 -0.93
CA ASN A 480 -14.34 -12.51 -0.67
C ASN A 480 -14.12 -12.59 0.85
N ASP A 481 -14.11 -13.79 1.41
CA ASP A 481 -13.95 -14.02 2.85
C ASP A 481 -12.54 -13.70 3.36
N SER A 482 -11.57 -13.54 2.46
CA SER A 482 -10.22 -13.15 2.82
C SER A 482 -10.16 -11.67 3.20
N PRO A 483 -9.60 -11.33 4.37
CA PRO A 483 -9.39 -9.93 4.76
C PRO A 483 -8.49 -9.13 3.80
N TRP A 484 -7.74 -9.81 2.91
CA TRP A 484 -6.95 -9.17 1.86
C TRP A 484 -7.79 -8.54 0.76
N TRP A 485 -8.93 -9.15 0.45
CA TRP A 485 -9.74 -8.77 -0.69
C TRP A 485 -10.97 -7.96 -0.30
N GLY A 486 -11.63 -8.35 0.79
CA GLY A 486 -12.84 -7.71 1.27
C GLY A 486 -13.95 -7.69 0.20
N MET A 487 -14.35 -6.51 -0.26
CA MET A 487 -15.47 -6.33 -1.17
C MET A 487 -15.09 -5.57 -2.43
N ILE A 488 -15.54 -6.07 -3.58
CA ILE A 488 -15.52 -5.38 -4.87
C ILE A 488 -16.93 -4.88 -5.21
N ARG A 489 -17.05 -3.61 -5.56
CA ARG A 489 -18.27 -3.04 -6.11
C ARG A 489 -18.14 -2.89 -7.61
N VAL A 490 -18.98 -3.60 -8.37
CA VAL A 490 -19.10 -3.44 -9.82
C VAL A 490 -20.24 -2.48 -10.08
N VAL A 491 -19.96 -1.40 -10.80
CA VAL A 491 -20.97 -0.42 -11.21
C VAL A 491 -21.01 -0.26 -12.72
N GLU A 492 -22.17 0.08 -13.27
CA GLU A 492 -22.31 0.50 -14.66
C GLU A 492 -22.28 2.03 -14.70
N ARG A 493 -21.44 2.60 -15.56
CA ARG A 493 -21.37 4.04 -15.80
C ARG A 493 -20.88 4.32 -17.21
N ALA A 494 -21.62 5.17 -17.91
CA ALA A 494 -21.28 5.60 -19.27
C ALA A 494 -21.08 4.45 -20.27
N GLY A 495 -21.91 3.39 -20.17
CA GLY A 495 -21.86 2.23 -21.06
C GLY A 495 -20.70 1.27 -20.78
N LYS A 496 -20.09 1.32 -19.60
CA LYS A 496 -18.98 0.44 -19.19
C LYS A 496 -19.18 -0.07 -17.76
N LEU A 497 -18.58 -1.21 -17.46
CA LEU A 497 -18.40 -1.64 -16.07
C LEU A 497 -17.17 -0.94 -15.47
N TRP A 498 -17.27 -0.60 -14.20
CA TRP A 498 -16.20 -0.01 -13.37
C TRP A 498 -16.08 -0.78 -12.07
N LEU A 499 -14.87 -0.86 -11.54
CA LEU A 499 -14.65 -1.29 -10.16
C LEU A 499 -14.61 -0.05 -9.26
N GLY A 500 -15.61 0.08 -8.40
CA GLY A 500 -15.86 1.33 -7.67
C GLY A 500 -16.17 2.50 -8.60
N THR A 501 -15.61 3.68 -8.32
CA THR A 501 -15.73 4.85 -9.21
C THR A 501 -14.49 5.02 -10.11
N GLU A 502 -13.34 4.55 -9.66
CA GLU A 502 -12.03 4.97 -10.15
C GLU A 502 -11.46 4.06 -11.24
N THR A 503 -11.77 2.75 -11.22
CA THR A 503 -11.09 1.78 -12.08
C THR A 503 -11.98 1.35 -13.25
N PRO A 504 -11.68 1.81 -14.48
CA PRO A 504 -12.44 1.42 -15.67
C PRO A 504 -12.15 -0.01 -16.08
N THR A 505 -13.09 -0.60 -16.81
CA THR A 505 -12.89 -1.90 -17.44
C THR A 505 -13.14 -1.84 -18.95
N THR A 506 -12.50 -2.73 -19.70
CA THR A 506 -12.70 -2.88 -21.14
C THR A 506 -13.09 -4.32 -21.46
N ARG A 507 -14.26 -4.54 -22.07
CA ARG A 507 -14.69 -5.87 -22.49
C ARG A 507 -13.78 -6.38 -23.61
N VAL A 508 -13.12 -7.51 -23.39
CA VAL A 508 -12.18 -8.13 -24.36
C VAL A 508 -12.71 -9.43 -24.96
N ALA A 509 -13.72 -10.05 -24.31
CA ALA A 509 -14.46 -11.20 -24.83
C ALA A 509 -15.87 -11.22 -24.18
N PRO A 510 -16.81 -12.08 -24.62
CA PRO A 510 -18.21 -12.08 -24.15
C PRO A 510 -18.39 -12.06 -22.63
N ASN A 511 -17.54 -12.74 -21.89
CA ASN A 511 -17.57 -12.77 -20.41
C ASN A 511 -16.20 -12.49 -19.81
N LEU A 512 -15.43 -11.57 -20.44
CA LEU A 512 -14.09 -11.25 -19.97
C LEU A 512 -13.82 -9.75 -20.15
N TRP A 513 -13.44 -9.11 -19.07
CA TRP A 513 -13.02 -7.70 -19.05
C TRP A 513 -11.57 -7.60 -18.61
N ARG A 514 -10.82 -6.73 -19.28
CA ARG A 514 -9.55 -6.21 -18.82
C ARG A 514 -9.82 -5.06 -17.86
N ILE A 515 -9.05 -4.99 -16.76
CA ILE A 515 -9.16 -3.97 -15.74
C ILE A 515 -8.02 -2.98 -15.91
N GLY A 516 -8.34 -1.68 -15.74
CA GLY A 516 -7.41 -0.58 -15.93
C GLY A 516 -7.42 -0.01 -17.35
N ASP A 517 -6.72 1.11 -17.51
CA ASP A 517 -6.63 1.86 -18.76
C ASP A 517 -5.59 1.27 -19.73
N GLU A 518 -4.54 0.64 -19.20
CA GLU A 518 -3.45 0.10 -20.00
C GLU A 518 -3.93 -1.07 -20.88
N SER A 519 -3.66 -0.99 -22.17
CA SER A 519 -4.06 -2.03 -23.13
C SER A 519 -3.40 -3.39 -22.88
N TRP A 520 -2.31 -3.40 -22.16
CA TRP A 520 -1.52 -4.58 -21.79
C TRP A 520 -1.75 -5.05 -20.35
N SER A 521 -2.58 -4.37 -19.53
CA SER A 521 -2.85 -4.77 -18.15
C SER A 521 -3.12 -6.28 -18.06
N PRO A 522 -2.49 -7.01 -17.14
CA PRO A 522 -2.76 -8.43 -16.91
C PRO A 522 -4.04 -8.69 -16.13
N GLU A 523 -4.60 -7.67 -15.49
CA GLU A 523 -5.75 -7.82 -14.62
C GLU A 523 -7.02 -8.16 -15.41
N ARG A 524 -7.73 -9.18 -14.97
CA ARG A 524 -8.94 -9.70 -15.64
C ARG A 524 -10.10 -9.82 -14.67
N MET A 525 -11.30 -9.59 -15.22
CA MET A 525 -12.56 -9.83 -14.53
C MET A 525 -13.47 -10.67 -15.43
N SER A 526 -14.09 -11.68 -14.84
CA SER A 526 -15.13 -12.49 -15.46
C SER A 526 -16.20 -12.87 -14.44
N PHE A 527 -17.30 -13.45 -14.90
CA PHE A 527 -18.42 -13.79 -14.04
C PHE A 527 -18.87 -15.24 -14.26
N ALA A 528 -19.45 -15.86 -13.22
CA ALA A 528 -19.88 -17.25 -13.21
C ALA A 528 -21.15 -17.45 -12.37
N ASP A 529 -21.67 -18.69 -12.37
CA ASP A 529 -22.73 -19.18 -11.50
C ASP A 529 -24.02 -18.35 -11.62
N TYR A 530 -24.61 -18.33 -12.82
CA TYR A 530 -25.77 -17.48 -13.11
C TYR A 530 -27.07 -18.01 -12.51
N ILE A 531 -27.81 -17.16 -11.77
CA ILE A 531 -29.16 -17.41 -11.27
C ILE A 531 -30.07 -16.29 -11.79
N GLY A 532 -31.12 -16.66 -12.52
CA GLY A 532 -32.08 -15.68 -13.08
C GLY A 532 -31.43 -14.64 -14.00
N GLY A 533 -30.34 -15.01 -14.70
CA GLY A 533 -29.60 -14.13 -15.59
C GLY A 533 -28.57 -13.23 -14.88
N ARG A 534 -28.46 -13.30 -13.55
CA ARG A 534 -27.47 -12.53 -12.75
C ARG A 534 -26.33 -13.44 -12.30
N PRO A 535 -25.06 -13.06 -12.50
CA PRO A 535 -23.93 -13.83 -12.00
C PRO A 535 -23.88 -13.77 -10.47
N GLN A 536 -23.60 -14.90 -9.84
CA GLN A 536 -23.41 -15.03 -8.40
C GLN A 536 -21.93 -14.96 -8.00
N THR A 537 -21.03 -15.18 -8.94
CA THR A 537 -19.59 -15.17 -8.72
C THR A 537 -18.94 -14.17 -9.67
N LEU A 538 -18.09 -13.31 -9.11
CA LEU A 538 -17.10 -12.51 -9.84
C LEU A 538 -15.75 -13.18 -9.66
N ILE A 539 -14.98 -13.32 -10.73
CA ILE A 539 -13.62 -13.83 -10.74
C ILE A 539 -12.69 -12.67 -11.14
N PHE A 540 -11.87 -12.23 -10.19
CA PHE A 540 -10.88 -11.17 -10.39
C PHE A 540 -9.49 -11.79 -10.42
N SER A 541 -8.86 -11.81 -11.58
CA SER A 541 -7.51 -12.40 -11.80
C SER A 541 -7.34 -13.80 -11.19
N GLY A 542 -8.42 -14.60 -11.16
CA GLY A 542 -8.45 -15.94 -10.58
C GLY A 542 -9.06 -16.05 -9.18
N GLU A 543 -9.12 -14.96 -8.42
CA GLU A 543 -9.78 -14.93 -7.11
C GLU A 543 -11.30 -14.85 -7.26
N LYS A 544 -12.02 -15.59 -6.41
CA LYS A 544 -13.48 -15.70 -6.46
C LYS A 544 -14.13 -14.84 -5.40
N PHE A 545 -15.13 -14.07 -5.81
CA PHE A 545 -15.96 -13.22 -4.95
C PHE A 545 -17.42 -13.62 -5.14
N VAL A 546 -18.16 -13.76 -4.07
CA VAL A 546 -19.58 -14.12 -4.10
C VAL A 546 -20.45 -12.87 -4.07
N ARG A 547 -21.49 -12.82 -4.89
CA ARG A 547 -22.48 -11.73 -4.91
C ARG A 547 -23.16 -11.64 -3.56
N HIS A 548 -23.23 -10.43 -3.04
CA HIS A 548 -23.91 -10.11 -1.80
C HIS A 548 -24.91 -8.99 -2.04
N ASP A 549 -26.11 -9.37 -2.49
CA ASP A 549 -27.24 -8.44 -2.62
C ASP A 549 -27.92 -8.36 -1.26
N ILE A 550 -28.05 -7.15 -0.71
CA ILE A 550 -28.85 -6.86 0.47
C ILE A 550 -30.15 -6.24 0.00
#